data_d3cc152d1ead894417dc05aad62a695a
#
_entry.id   d3cc152d1ead894417dc05aad62a695a
#
_cell.length_a   1.000
_cell.length_b   1.000
_cell.length_c   1.000
_cell.angle_alpha   90.00
_cell.angle_beta   90.00
_cell.angle_gamma   90.00
#
_symmetry.space_group_name_H-M   'P 1'
#
loop_
_entity.id
_entity.type
_entity.pdbx_description
1 polymer ?
#
loop_
_entity_poly.entity_id
_entity_poly.type
_entity_poly.pdbx_seq_one_letter_code
_entity_poly.pdbx_strand_id
1 'polypeptide(L)'
;MAQHDYNIANQTAANARTDINNVLSAIATNNSGSSAPSTTFANMWWYDTSNNILKIRAEGNDAWISVAYLDQTGDNFRILDDTQVVNTSGTQTGLLGDQATATWETGTGTVESLVSPAKVAASATEVVGDYALGVGQTWQSLTGSRALNTTYQNTTGRPISVSVATQPGGGHTTSFEVSPNSDMSSSVVISRQKDINGLTTDNGIIPNGIYYKLNLGNGFISSWAELR
;
A
#
# COMPACT_ATOMS: atom_id res chain seq x y z
N MET A 1 -24.96 24.16 29.14
CA MET A 1 -25.48 23.43 28.00
C MET A 1 -26.95 23.76 27.88
N ALA A 2 -27.38 24.16 26.70
CA ALA A 2 -28.76 24.57 26.49
C ALA A 2 -29.31 23.95 25.20
N GLN A 3 -30.46 23.33 25.37
CA GLN A 3 -31.31 22.85 24.28
C GLN A 3 -32.68 23.42 24.46
N HIS A 4 -33.44 23.66 23.40
CA HIS A 4 -34.77 24.22 23.42
C HIS A 4 -35.66 23.57 22.35
N ASP A 5 -36.98 23.56 22.57
CA ASP A 5 -37.96 23.06 21.60
C ASP A 5 -38.36 24.11 20.54
N TYR A 6 -37.83 25.34 20.66
CA TYR A 6 -38.10 26.49 19.79
C TYR A 6 -39.58 26.93 19.74
N ASN A 7 -40.33 26.58 20.75
CA ASN A 7 -41.71 26.98 20.93
C ASN A 7 -41.85 27.92 22.13
N ILE A 8 -42.27 29.13 21.91
CA ILE A 8 -42.57 30.13 22.95
C ILE A 8 -44.05 30.09 23.23
N ALA A 9 -44.42 29.41 24.32
CA ALA A 9 -45.82 29.29 24.73
C ALA A 9 -46.42 30.63 25.16
N ASN A 10 -47.75 30.77 25.06
CA ASN A 10 -48.44 31.93 25.59
C ASN A 10 -48.44 31.85 27.14
N GLN A 11 -47.71 32.78 27.78
CA GLN A 11 -47.44 32.75 29.22
C GLN A 11 -47.21 34.16 29.75
N THR A 12 -46.91 34.29 31.07
CA THR A 12 -46.59 35.60 31.66
C THR A 12 -45.38 36.24 31.02
N ALA A 13 -45.30 37.57 30.99
CA ALA A 13 -44.18 38.29 30.41
C ALA A 13 -42.78 37.89 31.02
N ALA A 14 -42.76 37.53 32.32
CA ALA A 14 -41.54 37.06 32.96
C ALA A 14 -41.11 35.68 32.45
N ASN A 15 -42.04 34.74 32.31
CA ASN A 15 -41.78 33.41 31.79
C ASN A 15 -41.42 33.43 30.31
N ALA A 16 -42.15 34.23 29.49
CA ALA A 16 -41.83 34.41 28.05
C ALA A 16 -40.40 34.94 27.85
N ARG A 17 -39.94 35.88 28.68
CA ARG A 17 -38.57 36.40 28.63
C ARG A 17 -37.53 35.30 28.99
N THR A 18 -37.83 34.49 29.99
CA THR A 18 -36.97 33.36 30.37
C THR A 18 -36.88 32.37 29.21
N ASP A 19 -37.97 32.05 28.58
CA ASP A 19 -38.09 31.12 27.45
C ASP A 19 -37.31 31.61 26.24
N ILE A 20 -37.45 32.90 25.88
CA ILE A 20 -36.65 33.54 24.83
C ILE A 20 -35.15 33.47 25.15
N ASN A 21 -34.74 33.72 26.38
CA ASN A 21 -33.33 33.62 26.77
C ASN A 21 -32.80 32.19 26.64
N ASN A 22 -33.64 31.18 26.93
CA ASN A 22 -33.29 29.77 26.75
C ASN A 22 -33.11 29.42 25.25
N VAL A 23 -33.99 29.92 24.37
CA VAL A 23 -33.81 29.79 22.90
C VAL A 23 -32.48 30.41 22.44
N LEU A 24 -32.20 31.65 22.90
CA LEU A 24 -30.95 32.33 22.52
C LEU A 24 -29.73 31.58 23.04
N SER A 25 -29.80 31.02 24.25
CA SER A 25 -28.71 30.19 24.79
C SER A 25 -28.53 28.88 24.01
N ALA A 26 -29.61 28.22 23.58
CA ALA A 26 -29.56 27.03 22.75
C ALA A 26 -28.87 27.34 21.39
N ILE A 27 -29.27 28.44 20.76
CA ILE A 27 -28.65 28.89 19.50
C ILE A 27 -27.15 29.21 19.71
N ALA A 28 -26.82 30.01 20.72
CA ALA A 28 -25.48 30.44 21.04
C ALA A 28 -24.51 29.26 21.33
N THR A 29 -25.04 28.17 21.87
CA THR A 29 -24.26 26.95 22.19
C THR A 29 -24.38 25.84 21.15
N ASN A 30 -24.92 26.12 19.95
CA ASN A 30 -25.24 25.11 18.91
C ASN A 30 -26.05 23.94 19.50
N ASN A 31 -27.03 24.20 20.32
CA ASN A 31 -27.85 23.16 20.97
C ASN A 31 -27.05 22.12 21.77
N SER A 32 -25.96 22.54 22.42
CA SER A 32 -25.06 21.63 23.10
C SER A 32 -25.77 20.78 24.18
N GLY A 33 -25.46 19.49 24.20
CA GLY A 33 -26.00 18.55 25.17
C GLY A 33 -25.40 17.17 25.06
N SER A 34 -25.54 16.37 26.13
CA SER A 34 -25.07 14.98 26.15
C SER A 34 -26.00 14.00 25.41
N SER A 35 -27.19 14.47 25.03
CA SER A 35 -28.14 13.75 24.18
C SER A 35 -28.56 14.66 23.04
N ALA A 36 -29.00 14.07 21.95
CA ALA A 36 -29.52 14.85 20.82
C ALA A 36 -30.74 15.69 21.22
N PRO A 37 -30.94 16.90 20.67
CA PRO A 37 -32.15 17.67 20.88
C PRO A 37 -33.39 16.86 20.52
N SER A 38 -34.41 16.94 21.36
CA SER A 38 -35.70 16.25 21.15
C SER A 38 -36.50 16.85 19.99
N THR A 39 -36.35 18.15 19.76
CA THR A 39 -36.90 18.85 18.60
C THR A 39 -35.76 19.15 17.60
N THR A 40 -35.92 18.73 16.37
CA THR A 40 -34.91 18.85 15.33
C THR A 40 -35.46 19.55 14.09
N PHE A 41 -34.59 20.31 13.44
CA PHE A 41 -34.85 20.97 12.17
C PHE A 41 -33.74 20.61 11.17
N ALA A 42 -34.05 20.53 9.89
CA ALA A 42 -33.05 20.35 8.84
C ALA A 42 -31.94 21.40 8.97
N ASN A 43 -30.69 20.96 8.80
CA ASN A 43 -29.48 21.80 8.87
C ASN A 43 -29.19 22.40 10.27
N MET A 44 -29.87 21.94 11.32
CA MET A 44 -29.64 22.35 12.71
C MET A 44 -28.28 21.82 13.20
N TRP A 45 -27.53 22.64 13.91
CA TRP A 45 -26.29 22.23 14.55
C TRP A 45 -26.53 21.66 15.95
N TRP A 46 -25.77 20.67 16.34
CA TRP A 46 -25.71 20.10 17.67
C TRP A 46 -24.26 19.79 18.05
N TYR A 47 -23.83 20.31 19.19
CA TYR A 47 -22.59 19.87 19.81
C TYR A 47 -22.87 18.75 20.82
N ASP A 48 -22.49 17.52 20.46
CA ASP A 48 -22.57 16.33 21.30
C ASP A 48 -21.45 16.37 22.35
N THR A 49 -21.81 16.78 23.58
CA THR A 49 -20.83 16.93 24.66
C THR A 49 -20.38 15.60 25.29
N SER A 50 -21.06 14.50 25.01
CA SER A 50 -20.64 13.15 25.45
C SER A 50 -19.49 12.62 24.64
N ASN A 51 -19.48 12.94 23.34
CA ASN A 51 -18.50 12.44 22.39
C ASN A 51 -17.57 13.53 21.86
N ASN A 52 -17.78 14.79 22.24
CA ASN A 52 -17.05 15.97 21.75
C ASN A 52 -17.11 16.13 20.22
N ILE A 53 -18.26 15.80 19.63
CA ILE A 53 -18.46 15.86 18.17
C ILE A 53 -19.44 16.98 17.83
N LEU A 54 -19.02 17.86 16.92
CA LEU A 54 -19.91 18.81 16.26
C LEU A 54 -20.67 18.10 15.14
N LYS A 55 -21.98 18.22 15.14
CA LYS A 55 -22.88 17.54 14.18
C LYS A 55 -23.82 18.53 13.51
N ILE A 56 -24.23 18.20 12.29
CA ILE A 56 -25.29 18.90 11.55
C ILE A 56 -26.43 17.93 11.22
N ARG A 57 -27.66 18.40 11.33
CA ARG A 57 -28.84 17.61 10.93
C ARG A 57 -28.96 17.53 9.42
N ALA A 58 -29.19 16.34 8.88
CA ALA A 58 -29.38 16.13 7.45
C ALA A 58 -30.60 16.93 6.93
N GLU A 59 -30.61 17.27 5.65
CA GLU A 59 -31.68 18.01 5.01
C GLU A 59 -33.05 17.30 5.12
N GLY A 60 -33.05 15.96 5.08
CA GLY A 60 -34.22 15.12 5.31
C GLY A 60 -34.71 15.10 6.77
N ASN A 61 -34.00 15.74 7.69
CA ASN A 61 -34.27 15.73 9.13
C ASN A 61 -34.40 14.33 9.75
N ASP A 62 -33.65 13.36 9.24
CA ASP A 62 -33.69 11.93 9.62
C ASP A 62 -32.41 11.43 10.29
N ALA A 63 -31.25 12.09 10.07
CA ALA A 63 -29.95 11.67 10.56
C ALA A 63 -29.10 12.84 11.06
N TRP A 64 -28.08 12.54 11.89
CA TRP A 64 -27.04 13.46 12.30
C TRP A 64 -25.75 13.13 11.55
N ILE A 65 -25.20 14.09 10.83
CA ILE A 65 -23.92 14.00 10.13
C ILE A 65 -22.84 14.53 11.06
N SER A 66 -21.85 13.72 11.38
CA SER A 66 -20.69 14.14 12.16
C SER A 66 -19.76 14.99 11.29
N VAL A 67 -19.36 16.16 11.80
CA VAL A 67 -18.55 17.13 11.04
C VAL A 67 -17.11 17.13 11.54
N ALA A 68 -16.91 17.17 12.87
CA ALA A 68 -15.59 17.27 13.45
C ALA A 68 -15.58 16.82 14.91
N TYR A 69 -14.43 16.33 15.36
CA TYR A 69 -14.12 16.13 16.77
C TYR A 69 -13.45 17.38 17.35
N LEU A 70 -13.96 17.89 18.45
CA LEU A 70 -13.40 19.04 19.16
C LEU A 70 -12.70 18.53 20.43
N ASP A 71 -11.38 18.44 20.38
CA ASP A 71 -10.59 17.99 21.55
C ASP A 71 -10.60 19.05 22.64
N GLN A 72 -11.40 18.81 23.69
CA GLN A 72 -11.56 19.71 24.81
C GLN A 72 -10.39 19.68 25.81
N THR A 73 -9.45 18.77 25.66
CA THR A 73 -8.25 18.66 26.51
C THR A 73 -7.07 19.37 25.89
N GLY A 74 -6.90 19.21 24.58
CA GLY A 74 -5.79 19.77 23.83
C GLY A 74 -6.14 21.05 23.06
N ASP A 75 -7.38 21.56 23.20
CA ASP A 75 -7.91 22.73 22.49
C ASP A 75 -7.74 22.65 20.96
N ASN A 76 -7.92 21.45 20.39
CA ASN A 76 -7.68 21.18 18.98
C ASN A 76 -8.94 20.78 18.23
N PHE A 77 -9.06 21.27 17.00
CA PHE A 77 -9.97 20.77 15.99
C PHE A 77 -9.35 19.54 15.32
N ARG A 78 -10.09 18.43 15.24
CA ARG A 78 -9.65 17.20 14.59
C ARG A 78 -10.64 16.80 13.50
N ILE A 79 -10.14 16.50 12.30
CA ILE A 79 -10.91 15.94 11.19
C ILE A 79 -11.16 14.46 11.50
N LEU A 80 -12.39 13.99 11.22
CA LEU A 80 -12.74 12.58 11.36
C LEU A 80 -12.02 11.73 10.31
N ASP A 81 -11.69 10.51 10.66
CA ASP A 81 -10.89 9.59 9.82
C ASP A 81 -11.64 9.09 8.59
N ASP A 82 -12.97 9.13 8.59
CA ASP A 82 -13.84 8.79 7.46
C ASP A 82 -14.16 9.98 6.54
N THR A 83 -13.51 11.14 6.75
CA THR A 83 -13.73 12.33 5.93
C THR A 83 -13.29 12.11 4.48
N GLN A 84 -14.22 12.23 3.55
CA GLN A 84 -13.97 12.08 2.11
C GLN A 84 -13.63 13.41 1.45
N VAL A 85 -12.68 13.38 0.52
CA VAL A 85 -12.46 14.47 -0.43
C VAL A 85 -13.35 14.19 -1.64
N VAL A 86 -14.21 15.14 -1.98
CA VAL A 86 -15.16 14.99 -3.08
C VAL A 86 -15.00 16.13 -4.09
N ASN A 87 -15.37 15.88 -5.35
CA ASN A 87 -15.48 16.93 -6.36
C ASN A 87 -16.78 17.73 -6.18
N THR A 88 -17.00 18.74 -7.00
CA THR A 88 -18.21 19.60 -6.96
C THR A 88 -19.53 18.85 -7.22
N SER A 89 -19.46 17.63 -7.74
CA SER A 89 -20.64 16.76 -7.96
C SER A 89 -20.85 15.75 -6.82
N GLY A 90 -20.06 15.84 -5.72
CA GLY A 90 -20.14 14.94 -4.58
C GLY A 90 -19.49 13.56 -4.81
N THR A 91 -18.81 13.35 -5.96
CA THR A 91 -18.10 12.11 -6.22
C THR A 91 -16.80 12.07 -5.40
N GLN A 92 -16.57 10.99 -4.67
CA GLN A 92 -15.34 10.80 -3.91
C GLN A 92 -14.13 10.77 -4.84
N THR A 93 -13.13 11.59 -4.54
CA THR A 93 -11.85 11.66 -5.25
C THR A 93 -10.67 11.32 -4.34
N GLY A 94 -10.89 11.33 -3.02
CA GLY A 94 -9.87 11.00 -2.03
C GLY A 94 -10.48 10.67 -0.68
N LEU A 95 -9.64 10.25 0.25
CA LEU A 95 -9.96 9.97 1.65
C LEU A 95 -8.88 10.61 2.52
N LEU A 96 -9.27 11.43 3.51
CA LEU A 96 -8.34 11.98 4.50
C LEU A 96 -7.95 10.95 5.56
N GLY A 97 -8.69 9.85 5.65
CA GLY A 97 -8.42 8.75 6.55
C GLY A 97 -7.40 7.75 6.02
N ASP A 98 -7.27 6.66 6.76
CA ASP A 98 -6.30 5.62 6.54
C ASP A 98 -6.83 4.54 5.58
N GLN A 99 -6.05 4.19 4.57
CA GLN A 99 -6.30 3.01 3.72
C GLN A 99 -5.68 1.76 4.37
N ALA A 100 -6.29 0.61 4.19
CA ALA A 100 -5.73 -0.65 4.66
C ALA A 100 -4.34 -0.91 4.08
N THR A 101 -3.41 -1.46 4.87
CA THR A 101 -2.04 -1.77 4.44
C THR A 101 -2.01 -2.63 3.18
N ALA A 102 -2.91 -3.64 3.08
CA ALA A 102 -3.03 -4.49 1.90
C ALA A 102 -3.34 -3.71 0.61
N THR A 103 -4.05 -2.58 0.67
CA THR A 103 -4.31 -1.72 -0.51
C THR A 103 -3.03 -1.06 -1.00
N TRP A 104 -2.13 -0.68 -0.09
CA TRP A 104 -0.82 -0.13 -0.39
C TRP A 104 0.14 -1.18 -0.96
N GLU A 105 0.15 -2.37 -0.40
CA GLU A 105 0.98 -3.50 -0.83
C GLU A 105 0.62 -3.96 -2.25
N THR A 106 -0.65 -4.05 -2.56
CA THR A 106 -1.10 -4.47 -3.91
C THR A 106 -0.98 -3.38 -4.97
N GLY A 107 -0.89 -2.11 -4.57
CA GLY A 107 -0.82 -0.97 -5.49
C GLY A 107 -2.08 -0.78 -6.36
N THR A 108 -3.22 -1.39 -5.99
CA THR A 108 -4.46 -1.38 -6.79
C THR A 108 -5.48 -0.32 -6.36
N GLY A 109 -5.21 0.39 -5.26
CA GLY A 109 -6.08 1.47 -4.78
C GLY A 109 -6.07 2.67 -5.73
N THR A 110 -7.26 3.15 -6.09
CA THR A 110 -7.44 4.33 -6.95
C THR A 110 -7.90 5.57 -6.19
N VAL A 111 -8.19 5.43 -4.91
CA VAL A 111 -8.60 6.52 -4.02
C VAL A 111 -7.39 7.09 -3.32
N GLU A 112 -7.14 8.38 -3.49
CA GLU A 112 -6.05 9.07 -2.79
C GLU A 112 -6.33 9.12 -1.28
N SER A 113 -5.29 8.96 -0.47
CA SER A 113 -5.38 8.96 0.99
C SER A 113 -4.10 9.49 1.64
N LEU A 114 -4.17 9.79 2.93
CA LEU A 114 -2.99 10.14 3.71
C LEU A 114 -2.04 8.95 3.81
N VAL A 115 -0.76 9.24 3.66
CA VAL A 115 0.31 8.23 3.63
C VAL A 115 1.14 8.31 4.92
N SER A 116 1.20 7.22 5.67
CA SER A 116 2.13 7.11 6.80
C SER A 116 3.51 6.58 6.36
N PRO A 117 4.60 6.93 7.08
CA PRO A 117 5.92 6.34 6.81
C PRO A 117 5.92 4.80 6.85
N ALA A 118 5.13 4.20 7.73
CA ALA A 118 5.00 2.75 7.84
C ALA A 118 4.38 2.13 6.56
N LYS A 119 3.41 2.78 5.94
CA LYS A 119 2.79 2.31 4.69
C LYS A 119 3.72 2.44 3.49
N VAL A 120 4.48 3.53 3.41
CA VAL A 120 5.53 3.68 2.40
C VAL A 120 6.57 2.56 2.54
N ALA A 121 7.00 2.28 3.76
CA ALA A 121 7.96 1.21 4.02
C ALA A 121 7.40 -0.17 3.65
N ALA A 122 6.15 -0.47 4.00
CA ALA A 122 5.49 -1.73 3.65
C ALA A 122 5.38 -1.92 2.13
N SER A 123 4.87 -0.91 1.42
CA SER A 123 4.75 -0.92 -0.05
C SER A 123 6.13 -1.05 -0.72
N ALA A 124 7.14 -0.33 -0.25
CA ALA A 124 8.49 -0.43 -0.79
C ALA A 124 9.10 -1.81 -0.55
N THR A 125 8.87 -2.42 0.62
CA THR A 125 9.38 -3.75 0.95
C THR A 125 8.76 -4.81 0.05
N GLU A 126 7.46 -4.74 -0.20
CA GLU A 126 6.76 -5.69 -1.08
C GLU A 126 7.26 -5.56 -2.51
N VAL A 127 7.26 -4.36 -3.07
CA VAL A 127 7.72 -4.11 -4.45
C VAL A 127 9.19 -4.46 -4.64
N VAL A 128 10.07 -4.06 -3.70
CA VAL A 128 11.51 -4.36 -3.79
C VAL A 128 11.78 -5.83 -3.51
N GLY A 129 11.06 -6.45 -2.55
CA GLY A 129 11.21 -7.86 -2.22
C GLY A 129 10.94 -8.79 -3.39
N ASP A 130 9.97 -8.46 -4.23
CA ASP A 130 9.60 -9.29 -5.38
C ASP A 130 10.55 -9.14 -6.59
N TYR A 131 11.26 -8.01 -6.71
CA TYR A 131 12.07 -7.73 -7.89
C TYR A 131 13.57 -7.59 -7.62
N ALA A 132 13.99 -7.41 -6.38
CA ALA A 132 15.41 -7.23 -6.04
C ALA A 132 16.15 -8.57 -5.92
N LEU A 133 17.29 -8.66 -6.60
CA LEU A 133 18.20 -9.78 -6.43
C LEU A 133 18.75 -9.82 -5.00
N GLY A 134 18.71 -10.99 -4.36
CA GLY A 134 19.28 -11.24 -3.03
C GLY A 134 18.29 -11.07 -1.87
N VAL A 135 17.15 -10.40 -2.06
CA VAL A 135 16.16 -10.24 -1.01
C VAL A 135 15.30 -11.51 -0.90
N GLY A 136 15.32 -12.18 0.25
CA GLY A 136 14.55 -13.41 0.48
C GLY A 136 14.99 -14.60 -0.38
N GLN A 137 16.13 -14.52 -1.07
CA GLN A 137 16.70 -15.60 -1.89
C GLN A 137 17.80 -16.34 -1.12
N THR A 138 18.00 -17.61 -1.43
CA THR A 138 19.06 -18.45 -0.87
C THR A 138 19.84 -19.14 -1.97
N TRP A 139 21.15 -19.34 -1.75
CA TRP A 139 21.97 -20.13 -2.67
C TRP A 139 21.58 -21.60 -2.60
N GLN A 140 21.26 -22.15 -3.78
CA GLN A 140 20.90 -23.56 -3.93
C GLN A 140 21.94 -24.25 -4.83
N SER A 141 22.41 -25.41 -4.39
CA SER A 141 23.26 -26.25 -5.23
C SER A 141 22.40 -27.07 -6.18
N LEU A 142 22.62 -26.88 -7.47
CA LEU A 142 21.90 -27.55 -8.54
C LEU A 142 22.80 -28.40 -9.42
N THR A 143 24.00 -28.73 -8.97
CA THR A 143 25.01 -29.49 -9.72
C THR A 143 24.46 -30.79 -10.27
N GLY A 144 23.64 -31.52 -9.50
CA GLY A 144 23.02 -32.75 -9.96
C GLY A 144 21.73 -32.59 -10.80
N SER A 145 21.25 -31.35 -10.95
CA SER A 145 19.97 -31.05 -11.62
C SER A 145 20.15 -30.19 -12.86
N ARG A 146 21.37 -29.85 -13.21
CA ARG A 146 21.73 -29.03 -14.37
C ARG A 146 22.74 -29.78 -15.25
N ALA A 147 22.64 -29.55 -16.55
CA ALA A 147 23.53 -30.16 -17.55
C ALA A 147 24.10 -29.09 -18.49
N LEU A 148 25.31 -29.32 -19.00
CA LEU A 148 25.90 -28.53 -20.07
C LEU A 148 25.05 -28.61 -21.35
N ASN A 149 25.08 -27.55 -22.13
CA ASN A 149 24.40 -27.44 -23.41
C ASN A 149 22.89 -27.59 -23.35
N THR A 150 22.31 -27.47 -22.14
CA THR A 150 20.87 -27.54 -21.90
C THR A 150 20.31 -26.16 -21.57
N THR A 151 19.20 -25.81 -22.22
CA THR A 151 18.50 -24.53 -21.98
C THR A 151 17.59 -24.64 -20.77
N TYR A 152 17.69 -23.65 -19.89
CA TYR A 152 16.83 -23.48 -18.71
C TYR A 152 16.14 -22.13 -18.78
N GLN A 153 15.01 -21.98 -18.10
CA GLN A 153 14.31 -20.70 -17.95
C GLN A 153 14.27 -20.29 -16.48
N ASN A 154 14.49 -19.02 -16.22
CA ASN A 154 14.18 -18.46 -14.91
C ASN A 154 12.66 -18.22 -14.79
N THR A 155 11.99 -19.05 -14.03
CA THR A 155 10.53 -18.99 -13.75
C THR A 155 10.22 -18.62 -12.31
N THR A 156 11.17 -18.00 -11.58
CA THR A 156 11.04 -17.74 -10.14
C THR A 156 10.22 -16.50 -9.79
N GLY A 157 9.80 -15.70 -10.79
CA GLY A 157 9.12 -14.42 -10.58
C GLY A 157 10.09 -13.23 -10.40
N ARG A 158 11.38 -13.49 -10.14
CA ARG A 158 12.40 -12.48 -9.83
C ARG A 158 13.72 -12.79 -10.52
N PRO A 159 14.69 -11.84 -10.61
CA PRO A 159 16.03 -12.13 -11.09
C PRO A 159 16.73 -13.18 -10.21
N ILE A 160 17.53 -14.05 -10.82
CA ILE A 160 18.40 -15.00 -10.14
C ILE A 160 19.86 -14.70 -10.49
N SER A 161 20.79 -15.04 -9.57
CA SER A 161 22.21 -15.10 -9.89
C SER A 161 22.61 -16.57 -10.08
N VAL A 162 23.30 -16.84 -11.17
CA VAL A 162 23.79 -18.17 -11.51
C VAL A 162 25.32 -18.16 -11.46
N SER A 163 25.91 -19.14 -10.80
CA SER A 163 27.34 -19.35 -10.74
C SER A 163 27.66 -20.81 -11.09
N VAL A 164 28.46 -21.02 -12.12
CA VAL A 164 28.79 -22.36 -12.61
C VAL A 164 30.30 -22.51 -12.71
N ALA A 165 30.85 -23.43 -11.94
CA ALA A 165 32.24 -23.86 -12.11
C ALA A 165 32.28 -25.10 -12.99
N THR A 166 33.09 -25.05 -14.02
CA THR A 166 33.33 -26.17 -14.94
C THR A 166 34.80 -26.51 -15.01
N GLN A 167 35.09 -27.74 -15.40
CA GLN A 167 36.42 -28.15 -15.80
C GLN A 167 36.39 -28.49 -17.30
N PRO A 168 36.75 -27.55 -18.18
CA PRO A 168 36.83 -27.80 -19.58
C PRO A 168 37.95 -28.79 -19.91
N GLY A 169 37.74 -29.60 -20.94
CA GLY A 169 38.76 -30.52 -21.42
C GLY A 169 39.58 -29.90 -22.54
N GLY A 170 40.92 -29.83 -22.36
CA GLY A 170 41.81 -29.60 -23.49
C GLY A 170 41.67 -28.29 -24.28
N GLY A 171 41.60 -27.14 -23.62
CA GLY A 171 41.57 -25.83 -24.25
C GLY A 171 40.22 -25.39 -24.82
N HIS A 172 39.15 -26.06 -24.42
CA HIS A 172 37.79 -25.64 -24.78
C HIS A 172 37.37 -24.34 -24.07
N THR A 173 36.48 -23.61 -24.70
CA THR A 173 35.92 -22.37 -24.20
C THR A 173 34.50 -22.60 -23.69
N THR A 174 34.16 -22.09 -22.51
CA THR A 174 32.77 -21.97 -22.06
C THR A 174 32.11 -20.75 -22.69
N SER A 175 30.80 -20.80 -22.84
CA SER A 175 29.97 -19.67 -23.27
C SER A 175 28.67 -19.71 -22.49
N PHE A 176 28.51 -18.76 -21.58
CA PHE A 176 27.26 -18.60 -20.83
C PHE A 176 26.36 -17.60 -21.55
N GLU A 177 25.22 -18.06 -21.99
CA GLU A 177 24.34 -17.34 -22.89
C GLU A 177 22.97 -17.15 -22.27
N VAL A 178 22.35 -16.02 -22.60
CA VAL A 178 20.96 -15.70 -22.25
C VAL A 178 20.16 -15.33 -23.49
N SER A 179 18.86 -15.65 -23.49
CA SER A 179 17.97 -15.34 -24.60
C SER A 179 16.54 -15.12 -24.12
N PRO A 180 15.76 -14.23 -24.75
CA PRO A 180 14.31 -14.17 -24.52
C PRO A 180 13.56 -15.38 -25.09
N ASN A 181 14.18 -16.17 -25.99
CA ASN A 181 13.56 -17.27 -26.73
C ASN A 181 14.05 -18.64 -26.22
N SER A 182 13.16 -19.61 -26.14
CA SER A 182 13.47 -20.98 -25.68
C SER A 182 14.42 -21.75 -26.60
N ASP A 183 14.43 -21.43 -27.87
CA ASP A 183 15.37 -21.99 -28.89
C ASP A 183 16.76 -21.34 -28.84
N MET A 184 16.99 -20.40 -27.95
CA MET A 184 18.19 -19.59 -27.82
C MET A 184 18.48 -18.71 -29.06
N SER A 185 17.49 -18.51 -29.94
CA SER A 185 17.58 -17.51 -30.98
C SER A 185 17.76 -16.11 -30.37
N SER A 186 18.59 -15.26 -30.97
CA SER A 186 18.96 -13.96 -30.41
C SER A 186 19.69 -14.04 -29.06
N SER A 187 20.44 -15.11 -28.79
CA SER A 187 21.21 -15.24 -27.56
C SER A 187 22.34 -14.20 -27.49
N VAL A 188 22.60 -13.77 -26.25
CA VAL A 188 23.73 -12.91 -25.91
C VAL A 188 24.63 -13.66 -24.95
N VAL A 189 25.93 -13.68 -25.28
CA VAL A 189 26.95 -14.25 -24.40
C VAL A 189 27.25 -13.25 -23.30
N ILE A 190 26.99 -13.64 -22.05
CA ILE A 190 27.20 -12.78 -20.86
C ILE A 190 28.48 -13.14 -20.09
N SER A 191 29.00 -14.35 -20.28
CA SER A 191 30.31 -14.77 -19.78
C SER A 191 30.95 -15.74 -20.75
N ARG A 192 32.28 -15.64 -20.90
CA ARG A 192 33.07 -16.56 -21.71
C ARG A 192 34.44 -16.77 -21.04
N GLN A 193 34.76 -18.02 -20.78
CA GLN A 193 36.06 -18.41 -20.20
C GLN A 193 36.77 -19.38 -21.14
N LYS A 194 38.07 -19.20 -21.30
CA LYS A 194 38.93 -20.15 -22.02
C LYS A 194 39.84 -20.83 -21.03
N ASP A 195 39.69 -22.14 -20.95
CA ASP A 195 40.59 -22.92 -20.08
C ASP A 195 41.94 -23.14 -20.71
N ILE A 196 42.94 -22.94 -19.90
CA ILE A 196 44.32 -23.30 -20.24
C ILE A 196 44.81 -24.48 -19.34
N ASN A 197 44.29 -24.67 -18.17
CA ASN A 197 44.65 -25.81 -17.26
C ASN A 197 43.91 -25.75 -15.91
N GLY A 198 42.59 -25.77 -15.83
CA GLY A 198 41.93 -25.79 -14.54
C GLY A 198 40.43 -25.51 -14.56
N LEU A 199 39.92 -25.20 -13.39
CA LEU A 199 38.49 -24.80 -13.21
C LEU A 199 38.25 -23.39 -13.76
N THR A 200 37.16 -23.23 -14.49
CA THR A 200 36.64 -21.92 -14.90
C THR A 200 35.30 -21.67 -14.21
N THR A 201 35.00 -20.42 -13.95
CA THR A 201 33.72 -20.04 -13.33
C THR A 201 33.04 -19.00 -14.20
N ASP A 202 31.84 -19.31 -14.66
CA ASP A 202 30.94 -18.42 -15.35
C ASP A 202 29.85 -17.94 -14.39
N ASN A 203 29.55 -16.64 -14.44
CA ASN A 203 28.52 -16.03 -13.59
C ASN A 203 27.58 -15.16 -14.44
N GLY A 204 26.32 -15.09 -14.02
CA GLY A 204 25.37 -14.21 -14.66
C GLY A 204 24.16 -13.93 -13.80
N ILE A 205 23.55 -12.77 -14.03
CA ILE A 205 22.23 -12.42 -13.52
C ILE A 205 21.21 -12.70 -14.62
N ILE A 206 20.22 -13.51 -14.30
CA ILE A 206 19.20 -13.94 -15.25
C ILE A 206 17.87 -13.31 -14.84
N PRO A 207 17.33 -12.34 -15.59
CA PRO A 207 16.02 -11.77 -15.32
C PRO A 207 14.91 -12.83 -15.36
N ASN A 208 13.79 -12.55 -14.68
CA ASN A 208 12.63 -13.44 -14.76
C ASN A 208 12.15 -13.63 -16.21
N GLY A 209 11.73 -14.85 -16.54
CA GLY A 209 11.27 -15.22 -17.88
C GLY A 209 12.37 -15.48 -18.92
N ILE A 210 13.62 -15.10 -18.64
CA ILE A 210 14.75 -15.25 -19.58
C ILE A 210 15.30 -16.68 -19.54
N TYR A 211 15.65 -17.19 -20.71
CA TYR A 211 16.31 -18.48 -20.89
C TYR A 211 17.83 -18.30 -20.78
N TYR A 212 18.50 -19.34 -20.29
CA TYR A 212 19.96 -19.34 -20.15
C TYR A 212 20.53 -20.73 -20.40
N LYS A 213 21.76 -20.75 -20.88
CA LYS A 213 22.48 -21.99 -21.23
C LYS A 213 23.98 -21.79 -21.06
N LEU A 214 24.65 -22.78 -20.47
CA LEU A 214 26.10 -22.86 -20.48
C LEU A 214 26.53 -23.84 -21.55
N ASN A 215 27.19 -23.35 -22.59
CA ASN A 215 27.78 -24.16 -23.65
C ASN A 215 29.21 -24.53 -23.28
N LEU A 216 29.58 -25.80 -23.50
CA LEU A 216 30.93 -26.31 -23.39
C LEU A 216 31.05 -27.53 -24.29
N GLY A 217 32.07 -27.54 -25.16
CA GLY A 217 32.27 -28.60 -26.13
C GLY A 217 32.78 -29.92 -25.53
N ASN A 218 33.64 -29.85 -24.51
CA ASN A 218 34.14 -31.01 -23.77
C ASN A 218 34.47 -30.60 -22.33
N GLY A 219 34.10 -31.40 -21.34
CA GLY A 219 34.33 -31.15 -19.94
C GLY A 219 33.14 -31.55 -19.09
N PHE A 220 33.14 -31.13 -17.82
CA PHE A 220 32.07 -31.42 -16.90
C PHE A 220 31.78 -30.24 -15.93
N ILE A 221 30.59 -30.26 -15.30
CA ILE A 221 30.23 -29.31 -14.26
C ILE A 221 30.87 -29.77 -12.95
N SER A 222 31.66 -28.89 -12.35
CA SER A 222 32.19 -29.09 -11.00
C SER A 222 31.20 -28.63 -9.94
N SER A 223 30.58 -27.46 -10.14
CA SER A 223 29.48 -26.99 -9.31
C SER A 223 28.55 -26.08 -10.11
N TRP A 224 27.28 -26.11 -9.74
CA TRP A 224 26.25 -25.20 -10.26
C TRP A 224 25.42 -24.69 -9.09
N ALA A 225 25.42 -23.40 -8.88
CA ALA A 225 24.66 -22.75 -7.82
C ALA A 225 23.77 -21.63 -8.37
N GLU A 226 22.58 -21.51 -7.86
CA GLU A 226 21.64 -20.45 -8.19
C GLU A 226 21.15 -19.77 -6.91
N LEU A 227 21.20 -18.45 -6.87
CA LEU A 227 20.54 -17.63 -5.85
C LEU A 227 19.10 -17.42 -6.28
N ARG A 228 18.16 -18.09 -5.61
CA ARG A 228 16.75 -18.11 -6.02
C ARG A 228 15.79 -18.18 -4.84
#